data_d57e34a92e00d56d89af780f990f9d71
#
_entry.id   d57e34a92e00d56d89af780f990f9d71
#
_cell.length_a   1.000
_cell.length_b   1.000
_cell.length_c   1.000
_cell.angle_alpha   90.00
_cell.angle_beta   90.00
_cell.angle_gamma   90.00
#
_symmetry.space_group_name_H-M   'P 1'
#
loop_
_entity.id
_entity.type
_entity.pdbx_description
1 polymer ?
#
loop_
_entity_poly.entity_id
_entity_poly.type
_entity_poly.pdbx_seq_one_letter_code
_entity_poly.pdbx_strand_id
1 'polypeptide(L)'
;MRINLTTSPFILYGAGAIITSIATLVVLILYWPQNHSSEVIKVTIKQGETLSDISKRLTVQGVVSNQRMFQWAVQLRGLETSIPAGTFRLQAAKTNDKIIQQLVNGAPELKKVTIIEGWTLRQLAKHLSAEMEFSTEEILGLSQDDEFILSLGIPGNNLDGYLYPDTYYFFEGDGPKSVLTRMVKEYQKFWTDEKYSKARALKMSEQEVVTLASIIEGEAIYDDERPIISAVYHNRLKKGMKLQADPTIQYIIEDGPRRLLHKDLKMDSPYNTYLYKGLPLGPINSPGYKSLQAALYPADNNYLYFVAKGDGYHTFSNTEREHKRAKRAFQKHRRKVHREQRSK
;
A
#
# COMPACT_ATOMS: atom_id res chain seq x y z
N MET A 1 -50.29 -20.02 55.34
CA MET A 1 -49.73 -18.75 55.84
C MET A 1 -49.53 -17.85 54.63
N ARG A 2 -50.45 -16.89 54.34
CA ARG A 2 -50.34 -15.95 53.24
C ARG A 2 -49.58 -14.73 53.76
N ILE A 3 -48.36 -14.54 53.30
CA ILE A 3 -47.56 -13.35 53.59
C ILE A 3 -48.13 -12.23 52.68
N ASN A 4 -48.95 -11.34 53.25
CA ASN A 4 -49.35 -10.11 52.59
C ASN A 4 -48.17 -9.14 52.63
N LEU A 5 -47.42 -9.08 51.53
CA LEU A 5 -46.45 -8.02 51.27
C LEU A 5 -47.20 -6.75 50.89
N THR A 6 -47.70 -5.99 51.84
CA THR A 6 -48.14 -4.61 51.64
C THR A 6 -46.89 -3.76 51.50
N THR A 7 -46.42 -3.54 50.25
CA THR A 7 -45.36 -2.57 49.96
C THR A 7 -45.86 -1.19 50.41
N SER A 8 -45.14 -0.60 51.38
CA SER A 8 -45.47 0.75 51.89
C SER A 8 -45.47 1.75 50.72
N PRO A 9 -46.48 2.61 50.58
CA PRO A 9 -46.56 3.60 49.50
C PRO A 9 -45.33 4.52 49.46
N PHE A 10 -44.66 4.75 50.62
CA PHE A 10 -43.39 5.49 50.69
C PHE A 10 -42.23 4.80 49.96
N ILE A 11 -42.18 3.48 49.91
CA ILE A 11 -41.16 2.72 49.16
C ILE A 11 -41.44 2.87 47.66
N LEU A 12 -42.67 2.85 47.21
CA LEU A 12 -43.05 3.05 45.84
C LEU A 12 -42.77 4.47 45.36
N TYR A 13 -43.06 5.50 46.16
CA TYR A 13 -42.72 6.88 45.83
C TYR A 13 -41.22 7.14 45.82
N GLY A 14 -40.48 6.57 46.75
CA GLY A 14 -39.05 6.63 46.82
C GLY A 14 -38.36 5.97 45.62
N ALA A 15 -38.81 4.78 45.25
CA ALA A 15 -38.32 4.08 44.05
C ALA A 15 -38.66 4.86 42.75
N GLY A 16 -39.88 5.42 42.66
CA GLY A 16 -40.26 6.25 41.53
C GLY A 16 -39.38 7.51 41.37
N ALA A 17 -39.10 8.20 42.48
CA ALA A 17 -38.23 9.38 42.50
C ALA A 17 -36.78 9.04 42.05
N ILE A 18 -36.24 7.93 42.52
CA ILE A 18 -34.90 7.47 42.12
C ILE A 18 -34.85 7.15 40.62
N ILE A 19 -35.83 6.41 40.09
CA ILE A 19 -35.93 6.06 38.67
C ILE A 19 -36.04 7.32 37.84
N THR A 20 -36.86 8.28 38.22
CA THR A 20 -37.02 9.54 37.50
C THR A 20 -35.75 10.36 37.50
N SER A 21 -35.01 10.40 38.64
CA SER A 21 -33.75 11.11 38.74
C SER A 21 -32.66 10.47 37.83
N ILE A 22 -32.58 9.14 37.81
CA ILE A 22 -31.65 8.41 36.93
C ILE A 22 -31.99 8.67 35.45
N ALA A 23 -33.27 8.58 35.07
CA ALA A 23 -33.71 8.85 33.71
C ALA A 23 -33.40 10.29 33.28
N THR A 24 -33.61 11.27 34.15
CA THR A 24 -33.27 12.66 33.91
C THR A 24 -31.75 12.84 33.71
N LEU A 25 -30.93 12.18 34.56
CA LEU A 25 -29.46 12.23 34.43
C LEU A 25 -28.99 11.64 33.10
N VAL A 26 -29.55 10.51 32.69
CA VAL A 26 -29.26 9.89 31.38
C VAL A 26 -29.61 10.83 30.23
N VAL A 27 -30.79 11.45 30.28
CA VAL A 27 -31.20 12.44 29.26
C VAL A 27 -30.24 13.62 29.21
N LEU A 28 -29.81 14.16 30.35
CA LEU A 28 -28.86 15.25 30.43
C LEU A 28 -27.50 14.85 29.85
N ILE A 29 -26.99 13.66 30.17
CA ILE A 29 -25.71 13.17 29.66
C ILE A 29 -25.72 13.04 28.12
N LEU A 30 -26.80 12.49 27.56
CA LEU A 30 -26.88 12.21 26.12
C LEU A 30 -27.28 13.42 25.29
N TYR A 31 -28.23 14.24 25.76
CA TYR A 31 -28.93 15.23 24.91
C TYR A 31 -28.65 16.68 25.29
N TRP A 32 -27.88 16.96 26.33
CA TRP A 32 -27.46 18.35 26.62
C TRP A 32 -26.62 18.92 25.49
N PRO A 33 -26.97 20.12 24.95
CA PRO A 33 -26.18 20.75 23.89
C PRO A 33 -24.74 20.99 24.31
N GLN A 34 -23.77 20.62 23.50
CA GLN A 34 -22.35 20.68 23.83
C GLN A 34 -21.74 22.06 23.54
N ASN A 35 -22.11 22.69 22.44
CA ASN A 35 -21.55 23.98 22.04
C ASN A 35 -22.58 24.74 21.18
N HIS A 36 -22.49 26.05 21.17
CA HIS A 36 -23.37 26.92 20.37
C HIS A 36 -22.73 27.32 19.02
N SER A 37 -21.50 26.84 18.72
CA SER A 37 -20.84 27.07 17.42
C SER A 37 -21.45 26.16 16.35
N SER A 38 -21.79 26.73 15.19
CA SER A 38 -22.18 25.97 14.00
C SER A 38 -20.97 25.54 13.15
N GLU A 39 -19.75 25.73 13.64
CA GLU A 39 -18.51 25.42 12.94
C GLU A 39 -18.31 23.92 12.81
N VAL A 40 -17.82 23.50 11.64
CA VAL A 40 -17.42 22.11 11.38
C VAL A 40 -15.96 21.95 11.78
N ILE A 41 -15.70 21.10 12.75
CA ILE A 41 -14.36 20.85 13.26
C ILE A 41 -13.85 19.52 12.70
N LYS A 42 -12.65 19.55 12.11
CA LYS A 42 -11.95 18.36 11.64
C LYS A 42 -11.24 17.68 12.81
N VAL A 43 -11.58 16.42 13.08
CA VAL A 43 -11.01 15.63 14.18
C VAL A 43 -10.43 14.34 13.63
N THR A 44 -9.14 14.10 13.86
CA THR A 44 -8.47 12.84 13.48
C THR A 44 -8.35 11.93 14.69
N ILE A 45 -8.86 10.71 14.59
CA ILE A 45 -8.75 9.63 15.59
C ILE A 45 -7.74 8.62 15.06
N LYS A 46 -6.67 8.39 15.83
CA LYS A 46 -5.59 7.46 15.43
C LYS A 46 -5.94 6.03 15.80
N GLN A 47 -5.38 5.09 15.07
CA GLN A 47 -5.55 3.66 15.37
C GLN A 47 -4.97 3.33 16.75
N GLY A 48 -5.76 2.62 17.58
CA GLY A 48 -5.35 2.23 18.93
C GLY A 48 -5.55 3.31 20.00
N GLU A 49 -6.13 4.48 19.69
CA GLU A 49 -6.49 5.47 20.72
C GLU A 49 -7.58 4.96 21.65
N THR A 50 -7.41 5.24 22.93
CA THR A 50 -8.44 4.90 23.93
C THR A 50 -9.60 5.89 23.91
N LEU A 51 -10.76 5.50 24.45
CA LEU A 51 -11.89 6.41 24.65
C LEU A 51 -11.49 7.66 25.45
N SER A 52 -10.54 7.53 26.38
CA SER A 52 -10.00 8.66 27.15
C SER A 52 -9.26 9.66 26.26
N ASP A 53 -8.41 9.17 25.37
CA ASP A 53 -7.63 10.02 24.44
C ASP A 53 -8.56 10.73 23.44
N ILE A 54 -9.50 9.99 22.86
CA ILE A 54 -10.51 10.52 21.96
C ILE A 54 -11.32 11.64 22.63
N SER A 55 -11.85 11.36 23.85
CA SER A 55 -12.67 12.33 24.60
C SER A 55 -11.89 13.58 24.96
N LYS A 56 -10.61 13.43 25.37
CA LYS A 56 -9.71 14.55 25.68
C LYS A 56 -9.49 15.41 24.42
N ARG A 57 -9.22 14.79 23.29
CA ARG A 57 -9.04 15.50 22.00
C ARG A 57 -10.29 16.28 21.59
N LEU A 58 -11.45 15.63 21.64
CA LEU A 58 -12.74 16.28 21.34
C LEU A 58 -13.00 17.49 22.24
N THR A 59 -12.60 17.41 23.53
CA THR A 59 -12.76 18.51 24.47
C THR A 59 -11.78 19.64 24.15
N VAL A 60 -10.51 19.34 23.89
CA VAL A 60 -9.49 20.35 23.53
C VAL A 60 -9.84 21.09 22.24
N GLN A 61 -10.42 20.39 21.27
CA GLN A 61 -10.86 20.96 19.99
C GLN A 61 -12.25 21.64 20.08
N GLY A 62 -12.88 21.64 21.25
CA GLY A 62 -14.19 22.32 21.44
C GLY A 62 -15.39 21.61 20.84
N VAL A 63 -15.26 20.34 20.41
CA VAL A 63 -16.38 19.54 19.90
C VAL A 63 -17.32 19.12 21.01
N VAL A 64 -16.75 18.76 22.17
CA VAL A 64 -17.52 18.47 23.42
C VAL A 64 -17.06 19.40 24.53
N SER A 65 -17.99 19.81 25.39
CA SER A 65 -17.71 20.74 26.49
C SER A 65 -17.17 20.04 27.73
N ASN A 66 -17.40 18.73 27.90
CA ASN A 66 -16.98 17.97 29.07
C ASN A 66 -16.57 16.55 28.73
N GLN A 67 -15.28 16.24 28.94
CA GLN A 67 -14.68 14.95 28.66
C GLN A 67 -15.40 13.80 29.36
N ARG A 68 -15.67 13.92 30.68
CA ARG A 68 -16.29 12.83 31.48
C ARG A 68 -17.74 12.56 31.04
N MET A 69 -18.51 13.63 30.78
CA MET A 69 -19.89 13.46 30.29
C MET A 69 -19.93 12.75 28.94
N PHE A 70 -19.01 13.06 28.04
CA PHE A 70 -18.91 12.38 26.76
C PHE A 70 -18.53 10.90 26.93
N GLN A 71 -17.57 10.59 27.81
CA GLN A 71 -17.20 9.19 28.13
C GLN A 71 -18.40 8.41 28.64
N TRP A 72 -19.14 8.96 29.60
CA TRP A 72 -20.34 8.33 30.14
C TRP A 72 -21.44 8.16 29.05
N ALA A 73 -21.57 9.11 28.14
CA ALA A 73 -22.53 9.00 27.03
C ALA A 73 -22.15 7.82 26.11
N VAL A 74 -20.86 7.65 25.78
CA VAL A 74 -20.37 6.51 24.98
C VAL A 74 -20.59 5.18 25.70
N GLN A 75 -20.28 5.12 27.00
CA GLN A 75 -20.48 3.94 27.85
C GLN A 75 -21.95 3.57 28.00
N LEU A 76 -22.83 4.54 28.21
CA LEU A 76 -24.28 4.32 28.25
C LEU A 76 -24.85 3.73 26.94
N ARG A 77 -24.18 3.97 25.83
CA ARG A 77 -24.52 3.41 24.52
C ARG A 77 -23.82 2.07 24.24
N GLY A 78 -22.85 1.64 25.07
CA GLY A 78 -22.03 0.44 24.83
C GLY A 78 -21.16 0.52 23.57
N LEU A 79 -20.66 1.72 23.24
CA LEU A 79 -19.96 2.01 21.98
C LEU A 79 -18.47 2.34 22.18
N GLU A 80 -17.88 1.93 23.30
CA GLU A 80 -16.49 2.27 23.70
C GLU A 80 -15.44 1.80 22.67
N THR A 81 -15.71 0.68 22.02
CA THR A 81 -14.84 0.06 21.01
C THR A 81 -15.33 0.24 19.58
N SER A 82 -16.41 0.98 19.40
CA SER A 82 -17.10 1.10 18.08
C SER A 82 -16.71 2.38 17.33
N ILE A 83 -15.92 3.26 17.92
CA ILE A 83 -15.46 4.49 17.27
C ILE A 83 -14.25 4.13 16.38
N PRO A 84 -14.39 4.23 15.04
CA PRO A 84 -13.29 3.85 14.15
C PRO A 84 -12.19 4.92 14.11
N ALA A 85 -10.97 4.51 13.79
CA ALA A 85 -9.91 5.43 13.43
C ALA A 85 -10.24 6.15 12.11
N GLY A 86 -9.80 7.40 11.97
CA GLY A 86 -10.01 8.20 10.78
C GLY A 86 -10.26 9.67 11.08
N THR A 87 -10.37 10.47 10.05
CA THR A 87 -10.65 11.91 10.16
C THR A 87 -12.13 12.18 9.90
N PHE A 88 -12.77 12.83 10.85
CA PHE A 88 -14.19 13.15 10.83
C PHE A 88 -14.40 14.65 10.78
N ARG A 89 -15.45 15.07 10.07
CA ARG A 89 -15.98 16.45 10.15
C ARG A 89 -17.14 16.47 11.11
N LEU A 90 -16.92 16.98 12.31
CA LEU A 90 -17.90 17.03 13.38
C LEU A 90 -18.48 18.42 13.52
N GLN A 91 -19.78 18.51 13.71
CA GLN A 91 -20.45 19.78 14.04
C GLN A 91 -20.47 19.97 15.55
N ALA A 92 -19.77 20.98 16.05
CA ALA A 92 -19.65 21.25 17.48
C ALA A 92 -20.99 21.56 18.19
N ALA A 93 -21.97 22.15 17.48
CA ALA A 93 -23.30 22.48 18.01
C ALA A 93 -24.26 21.26 18.17
N LYS A 94 -23.74 20.10 18.50
CA LYS A 94 -24.54 18.86 18.64
C LYS A 94 -24.57 18.37 20.09
N THR A 95 -25.52 17.50 20.37
CA THR A 95 -25.53 16.75 21.64
C THR A 95 -24.49 15.64 21.62
N ASN A 96 -24.10 15.13 22.81
CA ASN A 96 -23.22 13.97 22.90
C ASN A 96 -23.70 12.79 22.04
N ASP A 97 -24.98 12.50 22.05
CA ASP A 97 -25.58 11.42 21.25
C ASP A 97 -25.35 11.62 19.75
N LYS A 98 -25.57 12.85 19.26
CA LYS A 98 -25.33 13.15 17.84
C LYS A 98 -23.85 13.10 17.45
N ILE A 99 -22.96 13.54 18.35
CA ILE A 99 -21.51 13.44 18.11
C ILE A 99 -21.09 11.97 18.06
N ILE A 100 -21.59 11.13 18.99
CA ILE A 100 -21.36 9.68 18.98
C ILE A 100 -21.86 9.06 17.66
N GLN A 101 -23.07 9.41 17.24
CA GLN A 101 -23.60 8.91 15.96
C GLN A 101 -22.76 9.34 14.75
N GLN A 102 -22.23 10.58 14.73
CA GLN A 102 -21.35 11.05 13.67
C GLN A 102 -20.00 10.32 13.68
N LEU A 103 -19.49 9.93 14.84
CA LEU A 103 -18.23 9.17 14.94
C LEU A 103 -18.41 7.69 14.58
N VAL A 104 -19.51 7.07 15.01
CA VAL A 104 -19.73 5.62 14.82
C VAL A 104 -20.31 5.31 13.43
N ASN A 105 -21.28 6.13 12.97
CA ASN A 105 -21.99 5.89 11.71
C ASN A 105 -21.51 6.82 10.57
N GLY A 106 -20.69 7.83 10.90
CA GLY A 106 -20.10 8.74 9.90
C GLY A 106 -19.03 8.04 9.09
N ALA A 107 -18.96 8.33 7.79
CA ALA A 107 -17.83 7.94 6.98
C ALA A 107 -16.65 8.88 7.27
N PRO A 108 -15.52 8.39 7.80
CA PRO A 108 -14.32 9.22 7.94
C PRO A 108 -13.79 9.66 6.57
N GLU A 109 -13.13 10.79 6.52
CA GLU A 109 -12.50 11.26 5.29
C GLU A 109 -11.40 10.30 4.86
N LEU A 110 -11.43 9.95 3.59
CA LEU A 110 -10.43 9.10 2.98
C LEU A 110 -9.43 9.97 2.20
N LYS A 111 -8.17 9.75 2.45
CA LYS A 111 -7.08 10.31 1.66
C LYS A 111 -6.79 9.38 0.47
N LYS A 112 -6.88 9.94 -0.73
CA LYS A 112 -6.54 9.22 -1.96
C LYS A 112 -5.03 9.24 -2.15
N VAL A 113 -4.39 8.06 -2.18
CA VAL A 113 -2.97 7.88 -2.42
C VAL A 113 -2.77 6.93 -3.60
N THR A 114 -2.06 7.38 -4.63
CA THR A 114 -1.80 6.58 -5.84
C THR A 114 -0.34 6.11 -5.83
N ILE A 115 -0.15 4.81 -5.88
CA ILE A 115 1.16 4.16 -6.00
C ILE A 115 1.36 3.75 -7.45
N ILE A 116 2.45 4.20 -8.06
CA ILE A 116 2.75 3.99 -9.47
C ILE A 116 3.53 2.68 -9.66
N GLU A 117 3.21 1.96 -10.72
CA GLU A 117 3.95 0.76 -11.15
C GLU A 117 5.43 1.07 -11.36
N GLY A 118 6.28 0.12 -11.03
CA GLY A 118 7.73 0.25 -11.19
C GLY A 118 8.45 1.08 -10.12
N TRP A 119 7.74 1.61 -9.11
CA TRP A 119 8.42 2.27 -7.98
C TRP A 119 9.18 1.28 -7.13
N THR A 120 10.41 1.66 -6.75
CA THR A 120 11.18 0.97 -5.73
C THR A 120 10.55 1.18 -4.34
N LEU A 121 10.83 0.29 -3.39
CA LEU A 121 10.37 0.45 -2.01
C LEU A 121 10.74 1.82 -1.42
N ARG A 122 11.94 2.34 -1.71
CA ARG A 122 12.38 3.66 -1.24
C ARG A 122 11.53 4.80 -1.81
N GLN A 123 11.19 4.75 -3.11
CA GLN A 123 10.32 5.75 -3.75
C GLN A 123 8.91 5.70 -3.18
N LEU A 124 8.38 4.49 -2.99
CA LEU A 124 7.09 4.25 -2.40
C LEU A 124 7.03 4.75 -0.95
N ALA A 125 8.03 4.42 -0.12
CA ALA A 125 8.13 4.89 1.25
C ALA A 125 8.17 6.42 1.35
N LYS A 126 8.96 7.08 0.50
CA LYS A 126 9.03 8.54 0.42
C LYS A 126 7.68 9.16 0.01
N HIS A 127 6.97 8.56 -0.94
CA HIS A 127 5.66 9.06 -1.36
C HIS A 127 4.61 8.88 -0.25
N LEU A 128 4.54 7.71 0.37
CA LEU A 128 3.64 7.47 1.50
C LEU A 128 3.91 8.42 2.66
N SER A 129 5.19 8.66 2.98
CA SER A 129 5.59 9.62 4.02
C SER A 129 5.17 11.07 3.71
N ALA A 130 5.15 11.46 2.44
CA ALA A 130 4.67 12.78 2.03
C ALA A 130 3.13 12.89 2.11
N GLU A 131 2.43 11.78 1.97
CA GLU A 131 0.96 11.74 1.95
C GLU A 131 0.35 11.39 3.31
N MET A 132 1.04 10.68 4.18
CA MET A 132 0.53 10.15 5.44
C MET A 132 1.34 10.66 6.64
N GLU A 133 0.83 10.50 7.87
CA GLU A 133 1.50 10.98 9.09
C GLU A 133 2.50 9.96 9.67
N PHE A 134 3.40 9.43 8.84
CA PHE A 134 4.50 8.56 9.29
C PHE A 134 5.76 8.79 8.46
N SER A 135 6.93 8.43 9.00
CA SER A 135 8.21 8.70 8.36
C SER A 135 8.59 7.65 7.31
N THR A 136 9.49 8.02 6.42
CA THR A 136 10.10 7.08 5.46
C THR A 136 10.81 5.94 6.19
N GLU A 137 11.48 6.24 7.29
CA GLU A 137 12.26 5.31 8.12
C GLU A 137 11.35 4.26 8.78
N GLU A 138 10.16 4.66 9.25
CA GLU A 138 9.16 3.72 9.79
C GLU A 138 8.70 2.71 8.75
N ILE A 139 8.45 3.16 7.51
CA ILE A 139 8.05 2.27 6.40
C ILE A 139 9.18 1.31 6.05
N LEU A 140 10.41 1.85 5.88
CA LEU A 140 11.58 1.04 5.54
C LEU A 140 11.93 0.06 6.65
N GLY A 141 11.80 0.45 7.91
CA GLY A 141 11.99 -0.43 9.06
C GLY A 141 10.99 -1.58 9.08
N LEU A 142 9.70 -1.28 8.91
CA LEU A 142 8.65 -2.31 8.83
C LEU A 142 8.81 -3.23 7.62
N SER A 143 9.33 -2.71 6.50
CA SER A 143 9.55 -3.50 5.29
C SER A 143 10.68 -4.53 5.42
N GLN A 144 11.45 -4.49 6.51
CA GLN A 144 12.55 -5.41 6.85
C GLN A 144 12.31 -6.11 8.21
N ASP A 145 11.15 -5.91 8.83
CA ASP A 145 10.77 -6.53 10.10
C ASP A 145 10.27 -7.96 9.84
N ASP A 146 11.07 -8.95 10.22
CA ASP A 146 10.82 -10.37 9.97
C ASP A 146 9.47 -10.84 10.56
N GLU A 147 9.12 -10.38 11.76
CA GLU A 147 7.85 -10.73 12.42
C GLU A 147 6.65 -10.17 11.64
N PHE A 148 6.75 -8.92 11.22
CA PHE A 148 5.72 -8.28 10.42
C PHE A 148 5.58 -8.96 9.05
N ILE A 149 6.67 -9.21 8.34
CA ILE A 149 6.69 -9.89 7.03
C ILE A 149 6.08 -11.29 7.13
N LEU A 150 6.46 -12.06 8.15
CA LEU A 150 5.90 -13.38 8.43
C LEU A 150 4.39 -13.32 8.65
N SER A 151 3.92 -12.30 9.40
CA SER A 151 2.49 -12.09 9.67
C SER A 151 1.67 -11.80 8.40
N LEU A 152 2.30 -11.28 7.36
CA LEU A 152 1.68 -11.00 6.06
C LEU A 152 1.60 -12.23 5.14
N GLY A 153 2.34 -13.29 5.44
CA GLY A 153 2.32 -14.55 4.68
C GLY A 153 2.88 -14.43 3.26
N ILE A 154 3.80 -13.50 3.00
CA ILE A 154 4.49 -13.35 1.72
C ILE A 154 5.80 -14.16 1.71
N PRO A 155 6.24 -14.68 0.55
CA PRO A 155 7.56 -15.27 0.43
C PRO A 155 8.63 -14.17 0.32
N GLY A 156 9.67 -14.24 1.12
CA GLY A 156 10.77 -13.27 1.08
C GLY A 156 11.07 -12.66 2.43
N ASN A 157 12.13 -11.88 2.49
CA ASN A 157 12.66 -11.24 3.68
C ASN A 157 12.51 -9.71 3.69
N ASN A 158 11.79 -9.16 2.73
CA ASN A 158 11.42 -7.75 2.65
C ASN A 158 10.14 -7.54 1.83
N LEU A 159 9.58 -6.32 1.84
CA LEU A 159 8.36 -5.98 1.12
C LEU A 159 8.60 -5.49 -0.32
N ASP A 160 9.84 -5.50 -0.84
CA ASP A 160 10.11 -5.15 -2.24
C ASP A 160 9.31 -6.05 -3.20
N GLY A 161 8.53 -5.42 -4.09
CA GLY A 161 7.69 -6.12 -5.06
C GLY A 161 6.35 -6.62 -4.55
N TYR A 162 6.09 -6.58 -3.23
CA TYR A 162 4.86 -7.06 -2.62
C TYR A 162 3.89 -5.96 -2.21
N LEU A 163 4.30 -4.69 -2.31
CA LEU A 163 3.43 -3.53 -2.12
C LEU A 163 2.79 -3.17 -3.47
N TYR A 164 1.55 -3.63 -3.67
CA TYR A 164 0.89 -3.57 -4.98
C TYR A 164 0.63 -2.13 -5.43
N PRO A 165 1.00 -1.76 -6.67
CA PRO A 165 0.71 -0.44 -7.21
C PRO A 165 -0.78 -0.33 -7.57
N ASP A 166 -1.46 0.63 -6.95
CA ASP A 166 -2.88 0.94 -7.19
C ASP A 166 -3.22 2.32 -6.60
N THR A 167 -4.44 2.74 -6.74
CA THR A 167 -5.00 3.90 -6.04
C THR A 167 -5.73 3.45 -4.78
N TYR A 168 -5.19 3.83 -3.64
CA TYR A 168 -5.72 3.51 -2.33
C TYR A 168 -6.50 4.68 -1.74
N TYR A 169 -7.45 4.34 -0.88
CA TYR A 169 -8.18 5.29 -0.05
C TYR A 169 -7.92 4.94 1.41
N PHE A 170 -7.01 5.65 2.05
CA PHE A 170 -6.61 5.46 3.44
C PHE A 170 -7.31 6.45 4.36
N PHE A 171 -7.52 6.06 5.61
CA PHE A 171 -7.85 7.04 6.64
C PHE A 171 -6.59 7.82 7.02
N GLU A 172 -6.74 9.13 7.29
CA GLU A 172 -5.61 10.00 7.65
C GLU A 172 -4.90 9.52 8.96
N GLY A 173 -5.62 8.80 9.82
CA GLY A 173 -5.10 8.19 11.06
C GLY A 173 -4.59 6.75 10.92
N ASP A 174 -4.61 6.17 9.71
CA ASP A 174 -4.06 4.84 9.48
C ASP A 174 -2.56 4.81 9.79
N GLY A 175 -2.13 3.87 10.63
CA GLY A 175 -0.72 3.65 10.90
C GLY A 175 -0.01 2.89 9.76
N PRO A 176 1.34 2.95 9.71
CA PRO A 176 2.10 2.36 8.60
C PRO A 176 1.87 0.84 8.45
N LYS A 177 1.71 0.09 9.55
CA LYS A 177 1.38 -1.35 9.48
C LYS A 177 0.04 -1.61 8.78
N SER A 178 -0.99 -0.80 9.03
CA SER A 178 -2.32 -0.92 8.39
C SER A 178 -2.21 -0.67 6.89
N VAL A 179 -1.52 0.41 6.51
CA VAL A 179 -1.30 0.81 5.11
C VAL A 179 -0.55 -0.29 4.35
N LEU A 180 0.60 -0.75 4.85
CA LEU A 180 1.39 -1.79 4.22
C LEU A 180 0.64 -3.13 4.14
N THR A 181 -0.07 -3.52 5.19
CA THR A 181 -0.92 -4.73 5.20
C THR A 181 -1.98 -4.67 4.10
N ARG A 182 -2.62 -3.52 3.90
CA ARG A 182 -3.64 -3.36 2.86
C ARG A 182 -3.03 -3.50 1.46
N MET A 183 -1.84 -2.93 1.24
CA MET A 183 -1.15 -3.02 -0.05
C MET A 183 -0.71 -4.46 -0.36
N VAL A 184 -0.21 -5.19 0.64
CA VAL A 184 0.12 -6.62 0.49
C VAL A 184 -1.14 -7.47 0.24
N LYS A 185 -2.25 -7.20 0.93
CA LYS A 185 -3.52 -7.88 0.65
C LYS A 185 -4.02 -7.65 -0.77
N GLU A 186 -3.77 -6.47 -1.34
CA GLU A 186 -4.11 -6.19 -2.73
C GLU A 186 -3.24 -7.01 -3.70
N TYR A 187 -1.93 -7.09 -3.42
CA TYR A 187 -1.02 -7.99 -4.13
C TYR A 187 -1.49 -9.46 -4.08
N GLN A 188 -1.89 -9.94 -2.89
CA GLN A 188 -2.34 -11.33 -2.72
C GLN A 188 -3.57 -11.68 -3.56
N LYS A 189 -4.42 -10.71 -3.91
CA LYS A 189 -5.57 -10.94 -4.80
C LYS A 189 -5.16 -11.31 -6.23
N PHE A 190 -3.95 -10.98 -6.64
CA PHE A 190 -3.44 -11.42 -7.93
C PHE A 190 -3.34 -12.95 -7.99
N TRP A 191 -2.97 -13.60 -6.89
CA TRP A 191 -2.70 -15.04 -6.84
C TRP A 191 -3.98 -15.86 -6.71
N THR A 192 -4.20 -16.75 -7.66
CA THR A 192 -5.26 -17.76 -7.69
C THR A 192 -4.65 -19.14 -7.80
N ASP A 193 -5.42 -20.20 -7.52
CA ASP A 193 -4.96 -21.60 -7.69
C ASP A 193 -4.46 -21.86 -9.12
N GLU A 194 -5.09 -21.26 -10.12
CA GLU A 194 -4.65 -21.33 -11.52
C GLU A 194 -3.26 -20.71 -11.69
N LYS A 195 -3.02 -19.50 -11.14
CA LYS A 195 -1.72 -18.83 -11.27
C LYS A 195 -0.62 -19.54 -10.50
N TYR A 196 -0.91 -20.06 -9.31
CA TYR A 196 0.02 -20.93 -8.60
C TYR A 196 0.34 -22.22 -9.40
N SER A 197 -0.67 -22.81 -10.05
CA SER A 197 -0.46 -23.97 -10.92
C SER A 197 0.39 -23.62 -12.14
N LYS A 198 0.20 -22.43 -12.71
CA LYS A 198 1.02 -21.94 -13.81
C LYS A 198 2.47 -21.67 -13.40
N ALA A 199 2.71 -21.07 -12.23
CA ALA A 199 4.06 -20.89 -11.68
C ALA A 199 4.78 -22.24 -11.50
N ARG A 200 4.10 -23.24 -10.92
CA ARG A 200 4.64 -24.60 -10.78
C ARG A 200 4.98 -25.24 -12.12
N ALA A 201 4.13 -25.06 -13.15
CA ALA A 201 4.40 -25.56 -14.50
C ALA A 201 5.65 -24.90 -15.13
N LEU A 202 5.92 -23.64 -14.80
CA LEU A 202 7.15 -22.92 -15.17
C LEU A 202 8.36 -23.30 -14.29
N LYS A 203 8.15 -24.08 -13.23
CA LYS A 203 9.15 -24.42 -12.20
C LYS A 203 9.68 -23.17 -11.48
N MET A 204 8.79 -22.23 -11.20
CA MET A 204 9.09 -20.98 -10.50
C MET A 204 8.32 -20.90 -9.19
N SER A 205 8.97 -20.42 -8.15
CA SER A 205 8.33 -20.00 -6.90
C SER A 205 7.57 -18.68 -7.12
N GLU A 206 6.69 -18.33 -6.19
CA GLU A 206 6.01 -17.02 -6.18
C GLU A 206 7.03 -15.87 -6.22
N GLN A 207 8.06 -15.93 -5.36
CA GLN A 207 9.12 -14.93 -5.30
C GLN A 207 9.86 -14.78 -6.64
N GLU A 208 10.17 -15.88 -7.32
CA GLU A 208 10.83 -15.84 -8.64
C GLU A 208 9.94 -15.21 -9.71
N VAL A 209 8.63 -15.46 -9.67
CA VAL A 209 7.66 -14.82 -10.58
C VAL A 209 7.61 -13.32 -10.34
N VAL A 210 7.52 -12.86 -9.08
CA VAL A 210 7.50 -11.42 -8.74
C VAL A 210 8.82 -10.75 -9.10
N THR A 211 9.93 -11.43 -8.84
CA THR A 211 11.26 -10.95 -9.23
C THR A 211 11.38 -10.75 -10.74
N LEU A 212 10.95 -11.74 -11.53
CA LEU A 212 10.93 -11.60 -12.99
C LEU A 212 9.97 -10.51 -13.45
N ALA A 213 8.78 -10.41 -12.83
CA ALA A 213 7.81 -9.37 -13.15
C ALA A 213 8.37 -7.96 -12.90
N SER A 214 9.13 -7.76 -11.80
CA SER A 214 9.76 -6.48 -11.50
C SER A 214 10.84 -6.09 -12.52
N ILE A 215 11.55 -7.08 -13.09
CA ILE A 215 12.49 -6.84 -14.18
C ILE A 215 11.75 -6.44 -15.46
N ILE A 216 10.67 -7.16 -15.83
CA ILE A 216 9.82 -6.85 -16.98
C ILE A 216 9.21 -5.46 -16.84
N GLU A 217 8.78 -5.08 -15.63
CA GLU A 217 8.24 -3.74 -15.34
C GLU A 217 9.26 -2.64 -15.64
N GLY A 218 10.51 -2.86 -15.28
CA GLY A 218 11.59 -1.89 -15.53
C GLY A 218 12.06 -1.81 -16.98
N GLU A 219 11.74 -2.80 -17.82
CA GLU A 219 12.13 -2.83 -19.24
C GLU A 219 11.04 -2.33 -20.18
N ALA A 220 9.79 -2.73 -19.95
CA ALA A 220 8.70 -2.53 -20.90
C ALA A 220 8.02 -1.16 -20.73
N ILE A 221 7.93 -0.40 -21.82
CA ILE A 221 7.11 0.81 -21.88
C ILE A 221 5.68 0.43 -22.31
N TYR A 222 5.56 -0.46 -23.29
CA TYR A 222 4.26 -0.86 -23.86
C TYR A 222 3.84 -2.26 -23.41
N ASP A 223 2.56 -2.42 -23.12
CA ASP A 223 2.00 -3.65 -22.56
C ASP A 223 2.10 -4.86 -23.51
N ASP A 224 2.01 -4.63 -24.81
CA ASP A 224 2.08 -5.67 -25.84
C ASP A 224 3.48 -6.31 -25.97
N GLU A 225 4.54 -5.62 -25.52
CA GLU A 225 5.89 -6.19 -25.49
C GLU A 225 6.20 -6.98 -24.20
N ARG A 226 5.46 -6.77 -23.10
CA ARG A 226 5.73 -7.46 -21.81
C ARG A 226 5.78 -8.98 -21.94
N PRO A 227 4.84 -9.67 -22.63
CA PRO A 227 4.93 -11.12 -22.80
C PRO A 227 6.13 -11.55 -23.66
N ILE A 228 6.56 -10.74 -24.63
CA ILE A 228 7.69 -11.03 -25.51
C ILE A 228 9.02 -10.87 -24.72
N ILE A 229 9.15 -9.79 -23.95
CA ILE A 229 10.31 -9.57 -23.06
C ILE A 229 10.37 -10.70 -22.01
N SER A 230 9.25 -11.08 -21.43
CA SER A 230 9.14 -12.22 -20.52
C SER A 230 9.69 -13.50 -21.17
N ALA A 231 9.28 -13.80 -22.41
CA ALA A 231 9.75 -14.98 -23.13
C ALA A 231 11.28 -14.95 -23.33
N VAL A 232 11.88 -13.79 -23.63
CA VAL A 232 13.35 -13.67 -23.71
C VAL A 232 14.00 -14.05 -22.39
N TYR A 233 13.52 -13.56 -21.27
CA TYR A 233 14.08 -13.90 -19.96
C TYR A 233 13.89 -15.36 -19.59
N HIS A 234 12.70 -15.93 -19.81
CA HIS A 234 12.46 -17.38 -19.64
C HIS A 234 13.40 -18.22 -20.51
N ASN A 235 13.61 -17.86 -21.76
CA ASN A 235 14.51 -18.54 -22.68
C ASN A 235 15.99 -18.46 -22.20
N ARG A 236 16.41 -17.30 -21.68
CA ARG A 236 17.74 -17.12 -21.09
C ARG A 236 17.90 -17.96 -19.82
N LEU A 237 16.95 -17.94 -18.91
CA LEU A 237 16.97 -18.75 -17.68
C LEU A 237 17.07 -20.23 -18.03
N LYS A 238 16.26 -20.72 -18.94
CA LYS A 238 16.28 -22.13 -19.42
C LYS A 238 17.62 -22.54 -20.04
N LYS A 239 18.33 -21.59 -20.67
CA LYS A 239 19.67 -21.83 -21.26
C LYS A 239 20.82 -21.55 -20.30
N GLY A 240 20.58 -21.14 -19.05
CA GLY A 240 21.60 -20.75 -18.10
C GLY A 240 22.41 -19.51 -18.53
N MET A 241 21.81 -18.64 -19.31
CA MET A 241 22.40 -17.35 -19.72
C MET A 241 22.19 -16.30 -18.61
N LYS A 242 23.08 -15.29 -18.57
CA LYS A 242 22.89 -14.11 -17.72
C LYS A 242 21.73 -13.26 -18.27
N LEU A 243 20.90 -12.69 -17.38
CA LEU A 243 19.74 -11.89 -17.82
C LEU A 243 20.17 -10.54 -18.40
N GLN A 244 21.26 -9.93 -17.90
CA GLN A 244 21.79 -8.64 -18.37
C GLN A 244 20.71 -7.56 -18.48
N ALA A 245 19.89 -7.47 -17.45
CA ALA A 245 18.77 -6.54 -17.35
C ALA A 245 19.24 -5.22 -16.72
N ASP A 246 19.16 -4.13 -17.48
CA ASP A 246 19.56 -2.79 -17.02
C ASP A 246 18.82 -2.35 -15.75
N PRO A 247 17.51 -2.65 -15.56
CA PRO A 247 16.80 -2.28 -14.33
C PRO A 247 17.42 -2.84 -13.05
N THR A 248 18.05 -4.01 -13.11
CA THR A 248 18.72 -4.60 -11.93
C THR A 248 19.96 -3.79 -11.51
N ILE A 249 20.62 -3.12 -12.45
CA ILE A 249 21.72 -2.20 -12.15
C ILE A 249 21.19 -0.87 -11.64
N GLN A 250 20.07 -0.35 -12.22
CA GLN A 250 19.42 0.86 -11.72
C GLN A 250 19.00 0.75 -10.25
N TYR A 251 18.60 -0.45 -9.83
CA TYR A 251 18.21 -0.73 -8.44
C TYR A 251 19.36 -0.61 -7.44
N ILE A 252 20.59 -1.01 -7.84
CA ILE A 252 21.75 -1.06 -6.95
C ILE A 252 22.58 0.23 -6.95
N ILE A 253 22.35 1.16 -7.87
CA ILE A 253 23.04 2.45 -7.88
C ILE A 253 22.28 3.46 -7.01
N GLU A 254 23.01 4.14 -6.11
CA GLU A 254 22.40 5.04 -5.13
C GLU A 254 21.80 6.30 -5.78
N ASP A 255 22.41 6.82 -6.83
CA ASP A 255 22.02 8.02 -7.57
C ASP A 255 21.15 7.73 -8.81
N GLY A 256 20.54 6.55 -8.88
CA GLY A 256 19.66 6.13 -9.98
C GLY A 256 18.23 6.65 -9.88
N PRO A 257 17.42 6.51 -10.94
CA PRO A 257 17.84 5.99 -12.25
C PRO A 257 18.58 7.03 -13.10
N ARG A 258 19.63 6.60 -13.75
CA ARG A 258 20.43 7.42 -14.68
C ARG A 258 21.02 6.56 -15.82
N ARG A 259 21.64 7.20 -16.80
CA ARG A 259 22.37 6.46 -17.83
C ARG A 259 23.45 5.57 -17.22
N LEU A 260 23.42 4.27 -17.49
CA LEU A 260 24.40 3.31 -17.03
C LEU A 260 25.77 3.51 -17.69
N LEU A 261 26.80 3.43 -16.88
CA LEU A 261 28.20 3.47 -17.31
C LEU A 261 28.78 2.06 -17.26
N HIS A 262 29.86 1.81 -17.99
CA HIS A 262 30.54 0.51 -17.96
C HIS A 262 31.03 0.07 -16.58
N LYS A 263 31.33 1.02 -15.69
CA LYS A 263 31.70 0.73 -14.30
C LYS A 263 30.52 0.17 -13.50
N ASP A 264 29.30 0.66 -13.77
CA ASP A 264 28.09 0.25 -13.03
C ASP A 264 27.77 -1.24 -13.31
N LEU A 265 27.99 -1.70 -14.56
CA LEU A 265 27.82 -3.11 -14.94
C LEU A 265 28.78 -4.08 -14.24
N LYS A 266 29.81 -3.55 -13.57
CA LYS A 266 30.83 -4.33 -12.85
C LYS A 266 30.66 -4.28 -11.33
N MET A 267 29.65 -3.58 -10.82
CA MET A 267 29.36 -3.51 -9.40
C MET A 267 29.06 -4.91 -8.85
N ASP A 268 29.77 -5.32 -7.82
CA ASP A 268 29.53 -6.61 -7.17
C ASP A 268 28.30 -6.50 -6.27
N SER A 269 27.23 -7.16 -6.70
CA SER A 269 25.97 -7.23 -5.99
C SER A 269 25.22 -8.48 -6.42
N PRO A 270 24.54 -9.19 -5.52
CA PRO A 270 23.69 -10.32 -5.89
C PRO A 270 22.51 -9.95 -6.79
N TYR A 271 22.21 -8.65 -6.94
CA TYR A 271 21.24 -8.15 -7.91
C TYR A 271 21.84 -7.91 -9.30
N ASN A 272 23.16 -7.97 -9.48
CA ASN A 272 23.79 -7.68 -10.76
C ASN A 272 23.66 -8.86 -11.75
N THR A 273 22.64 -8.82 -12.60
CA THR A 273 22.40 -9.82 -13.63
C THR A 273 23.37 -9.79 -14.83
N TYR A 274 24.32 -8.85 -14.84
CA TYR A 274 25.46 -8.86 -15.77
C TYR A 274 26.60 -9.73 -15.26
N LEU A 275 26.75 -9.87 -13.93
CA LEU A 275 27.78 -10.69 -13.32
C LEU A 275 27.29 -12.10 -13.00
N TYR A 276 26.08 -12.23 -12.46
CA TYR A 276 25.54 -13.47 -11.97
C TYR A 276 24.47 -14.04 -12.91
N LYS A 277 24.36 -15.38 -12.96
CA LYS A 277 23.34 -16.10 -13.71
C LYS A 277 22.09 -16.26 -12.86
N GLY A 278 20.94 -16.43 -13.50
CA GLY A 278 19.65 -16.59 -12.82
C GLY A 278 18.99 -15.27 -12.50
N LEU A 279 17.93 -15.35 -11.71
CA LEU A 279 17.25 -14.20 -11.15
C LEU A 279 18.05 -13.60 -9.99
N PRO A 280 17.93 -12.28 -9.71
CA PRO A 280 18.48 -11.69 -8.51
C PRO A 280 17.78 -12.22 -7.26
N LEU A 281 18.26 -11.84 -6.06
CA LEU A 281 17.75 -12.34 -4.77
C LEU A 281 16.27 -12.01 -4.51
N GLY A 282 15.74 -10.98 -5.14
CA GLY A 282 14.36 -10.56 -4.97
C GLY A 282 13.95 -9.50 -5.98
N PRO A 283 12.70 -9.03 -5.89
CA PRO A 283 12.17 -7.97 -6.74
C PRO A 283 12.97 -6.67 -6.61
N ILE A 284 12.93 -5.84 -7.65
CA ILE A 284 13.66 -4.57 -7.73
C ILE A 284 12.73 -3.35 -7.74
N ASN A 285 11.45 -3.56 -7.86
CA ASN A 285 10.38 -2.56 -7.81
C ASN A 285 9.03 -3.25 -7.58
N SER A 286 7.96 -2.46 -7.45
CA SER A 286 6.57 -2.93 -7.38
C SER A 286 5.99 -3.14 -8.77
N PRO A 287 5.89 -4.39 -9.28
CA PRO A 287 5.36 -4.65 -10.61
C PRO A 287 3.84 -4.51 -10.64
N GLY A 288 3.30 -4.00 -11.74
CA GLY A 288 1.87 -3.96 -12.00
C GLY A 288 1.30 -5.30 -12.48
N TYR A 289 -0.04 -5.33 -12.60
CA TYR A 289 -0.77 -6.52 -13.04
C TYR A 289 -0.22 -7.11 -14.36
N LYS A 290 0.05 -6.25 -15.34
CA LYS A 290 0.51 -6.67 -16.67
C LYS A 290 1.86 -7.37 -16.64
N SER A 291 2.79 -6.90 -15.81
CA SER A 291 4.10 -7.52 -15.66
C SER A 291 4.04 -8.84 -14.89
N LEU A 292 3.23 -8.92 -13.82
CA LEU A 292 2.96 -10.17 -13.12
C LEU A 292 2.31 -11.21 -14.05
N GLN A 293 1.33 -10.78 -14.85
CA GLN A 293 0.69 -11.62 -15.86
C GLN A 293 1.71 -12.10 -16.91
N ALA A 294 2.53 -11.20 -17.44
CA ALA A 294 3.54 -11.54 -18.45
C ALA A 294 4.59 -12.52 -17.91
N ALA A 295 5.00 -12.40 -16.65
CA ALA A 295 5.94 -13.32 -16.02
C ALA A 295 5.39 -14.77 -15.96
N LEU A 296 4.08 -14.92 -15.75
CA LEU A 296 3.39 -16.22 -15.73
C LEU A 296 3.03 -16.74 -17.13
N TYR A 297 2.76 -15.84 -18.07
CA TYR A 297 2.27 -16.18 -19.41
C TYR A 297 3.19 -15.55 -20.48
N PRO A 298 4.46 -16.03 -20.58
CA PRO A 298 5.37 -15.57 -21.63
C PRO A 298 4.82 -15.91 -23.03
N ALA A 299 5.13 -15.06 -24.00
CA ALA A 299 4.81 -15.35 -25.41
C ALA A 299 5.57 -16.59 -25.88
N ASP A 300 4.96 -17.35 -26.79
CA ASP A 300 5.62 -18.51 -27.42
C ASP A 300 6.57 -18.05 -28.54
N ASN A 301 7.86 -17.94 -28.22
CA ASN A 301 8.92 -17.59 -29.16
C ASN A 301 10.28 -18.08 -28.66
N ASN A 302 11.31 -17.99 -29.53
CA ASN A 302 12.68 -18.39 -29.22
C ASN A 302 13.65 -17.23 -29.10
N TYR A 303 13.17 -15.99 -28.92
CA TYR A 303 14.03 -14.82 -28.77
C TYR A 303 14.95 -14.93 -27.57
N LEU A 304 16.20 -14.49 -27.73
CA LEU A 304 17.22 -14.45 -26.68
C LEU A 304 17.74 -13.04 -26.42
N TYR A 305 17.46 -12.12 -27.33
CA TYR A 305 17.97 -10.76 -27.29
C TYR A 305 16.92 -9.76 -27.67
N PHE A 306 16.98 -8.58 -27.10
CA PHE A 306 16.25 -7.41 -27.57
C PHE A 306 17.11 -6.15 -27.44
N VAL A 307 16.78 -5.12 -28.20
CA VAL A 307 17.41 -3.79 -28.16
C VAL A 307 16.40 -2.73 -28.52
N ALA A 308 16.42 -1.60 -27.81
CA ALA A 308 15.52 -0.49 -28.06
C ALA A 308 15.61 0.00 -29.52
N LYS A 309 14.46 0.38 -30.12
CA LYS A 309 14.35 1.04 -31.42
C LYS A 309 14.50 2.56 -31.33
N GLY A 310 14.16 3.13 -30.16
CA GLY A 310 14.19 4.57 -29.91
C GLY A 310 12.82 5.23 -29.92
N ASP A 311 11.76 4.47 -30.12
CA ASP A 311 10.35 4.85 -30.08
C ASP A 311 9.60 4.23 -28.90
N GLY A 312 10.34 3.62 -27.97
CA GLY A 312 9.81 2.90 -26.81
C GLY A 312 9.64 1.40 -27.04
N TYR A 313 9.70 0.93 -28.29
CA TYR A 313 9.66 -0.48 -28.67
C TYR A 313 11.04 -1.09 -28.80
N HIS A 314 11.08 -2.43 -28.92
CA HIS A 314 12.30 -3.22 -29.06
C HIS A 314 12.35 -4.00 -30.37
N THR A 315 13.57 -4.27 -30.83
CA THR A 315 13.85 -5.27 -31.87
C THR A 315 14.30 -6.54 -31.19
N PHE A 316 13.57 -7.63 -31.39
CA PHE A 316 13.85 -8.95 -30.83
C PHE A 316 14.69 -9.79 -31.82
N SER A 317 15.56 -10.66 -31.29
CA SER A 317 16.48 -11.47 -32.08
C SER A 317 16.72 -12.84 -31.42
N ASN A 318 16.92 -13.88 -32.26
CA ASN A 318 17.22 -15.22 -31.80
C ASN A 318 18.74 -15.42 -31.61
N THR A 319 19.55 -14.70 -32.34
CA THR A 319 21.01 -14.88 -32.39
C THR A 319 21.76 -13.60 -31.99
N GLU A 320 22.95 -13.78 -31.43
CA GLU A 320 23.85 -12.65 -31.10
C GLU A 320 24.24 -11.83 -32.35
N ARG A 321 24.35 -12.49 -33.51
CA ARG A 321 24.66 -11.81 -34.78
C ARG A 321 23.55 -10.83 -35.18
N GLU A 322 22.31 -11.26 -35.10
CA GLU A 322 21.13 -10.42 -35.37
C GLU A 322 21.05 -9.26 -34.37
N HIS A 323 21.24 -9.55 -33.08
CA HIS A 323 21.26 -8.55 -32.03
C HIS A 323 22.34 -7.49 -32.26
N LYS A 324 23.58 -7.88 -32.61
CA LYS A 324 24.66 -6.95 -32.94
C LYS A 324 24.31 -6.06 -34.14
N ARG A 325 23.59 -6.63 -35.15
CA ARG A 325 23.10 -5.86 -36.31
C ARG A 325 22.06 -4.84 -35.90
N ALA A 326 21.05 -5.24 -35.11
CA ALA A 326 20.01 -4.37 -34.59
C ALA A 326 20.60 -3.24 -33.72
N LYS A 327 21.54 -3.56 -32.82
CA LYS A 327 22.25 -2.58 -32.00
C LYS A 327 23.01 -1.53 -32.82
N ARG A 328 23.69 -1.95 -33.90
CA ARG A 328 24.36 -1.01 -34.82
C ARG A 328 23.35 -0.09 -35.54
N ALA A 329 22.23 -0.63 -35.99
CA ALA A 329 21.16 0.15 -36.62
C ALA A 329 20.59 1.21 -35.66
N PHE A 330 20.28 0.82 -34.41
CA PHE A 330 19.82 1.74 -33.36
C PHE A 330 20.86 2.84 -33.06
N GLN A 331 22.14 2.49 -32.91
CA GLN A 331 23.20 3.48 -32.67
C GLN A 331 23.32 4.48 -33.82
N LYS A 332 23.19 4.02 -35.09
CA LYS A 332 23.21 4.89 -36.27
C LYS A 332 22.02 5.85 -36.26
N HIS A 333 20.81 5.34 -35.98
CA HIS A 333 19.60 6.15 -35.88
C HIS A 333 19.74 7.22 -34.78
N ARG A 334 20.16 6.84 -33.57
CA ARG A 334 20.36 7.76 -32.44
C ARG A 334 21.36 8.88 -32.75
N ARG A 335 22.47 8.55 -33.45
CA ARG A 335 23.46 9.57 -33.89
C ARG A 335 22.87 10.55 -34.89
N LYS A 336 22.00 10.08 -35.81
CA LYS A 336 21.31 10.94 -36.77
C LYS A 336 20.37 11.92 -36.07
N VAL A 337 19.47 11.43 -35.20
CA VAL A 337 18.54 12.24 -34.42
C VAL A 337 19.29 13.30 -33.58
N HIS A 338 20.38 12.91 -32.94
CA HIS A 338 21.17 13.84 -32.12
C HIS A 338 21.87 14.95 -32.96
N ARG A 339 22.27 14.65 -34.19
CA ARG A 339 22.80 15.67 -35.12
C ARG A 339 21.71 16.65 -35.56
N GLU A 340 20.53 16.15 -35.91
CA GLU A 340 19.38 16.97 -36.31
C GLU A 340 18.89 17.91 -35.21
N GLN A 341 18.94 17.46 -33.94
CA GLN A 341 18.60 18.29 -32.77
C GLN A 341 19.63 19.38 -32.46
N ARG A 342 20.91 19.16 -32.82
CA ARG A 342 21.98 20.15 -32.64
C ARG A 342 22.04 21.18 -33.78
N SER A 343 21.39 20.91 -34.91
CA SER A 343 21.33 21.81 -36.04
C SER A 343 20.10 22.71 -36.07
N LYS A 344 19.20 22.54 -35.12
CA LYS A 344 18.08 23.42 -34.78
C LYS A 344 18.42 24.31 -33.58
#